data_f490e68d2ff14a93b9ebc29b7b74f9a8
#
_entry.id   f490e68d2ff14a93b9ebc29b7b74f9a8
#
_cell.length_a   1.000
_cell.length_b   1.000
_cell.length_c   1.000
_cell.angle_alpha   90.00
_cell.angle_beta   90.00
_cell.angle_gamma   90.00
#
_symmetry.space_group_name_H-M   'P 1'
#
loop_
_entity.id
_entity.type
_entity.pdbx_description
1 polymer ?
#
loop_
_entity_poly.entity_id
_entity_poly.type
_entity_poly.pdbx_seq_one_letter_code
_entity_poly.pdbx_strand_id
1 'polypeptide(L)'
;MDSPTGKSDFEVYISNYDWNQNALSATSRADKGGSGVMLQAYNWNSCKLGKSWWKTVKSNSSMIKDKFEYVWFPPVSDSGSDNGYLPRQLNDLNSAYGSASDLIAAINSVKSEYTKPIADIVINHRVGTTSWGDFTNPTWGNVKKVSYYTICNNDEGFSNSNADMYGCSARGGADTGASYGSGRDLDHTNGTVQNGIVDWLKNYIIASGFEGYRYDFVKGFSGNYVGIYNNRTDAAFSVGEYWPTDNFSCQSPSSWSTQIRDWIISTNMNGKNINHSRAFDFVLKGMMNTVFGSKNGTSNGNYNLLASNYNLYKAYPGYAVTFVDNHDTGSTQSLWSLDYEDIAAAYVFILTHPGIPCVAWQHYFTASQSGDSGSQYSGGNSVNSQGETLQSMIDKLIYLRKNAEISDLSSVEIMNVAGNLYRAKVLGKNATVIVNLGRVLAAPAGYSLYVSGDDFAVFVEDIPSEI
;
A
#
# COMPACT_ATOMS: atom_id res chain seq x y z
N MET A 1 44.04 9.50 25.44
CA MET A 1 43.05 8.53 24.95
C MET A 1 42.05 9.32 24.14
N ASP A 2 42.30 9.37 22.84
CA ASP A 2 41.54 10.20 21.93
C ASP A 2 40.17 9.56 21.67
N SER A 3 39.14 10.34 21.85
CA SER A 3 37.76 9.97 21.49
C SER A 3 37.68 9.92 19.96
N PRO A 4 37.13 8.85 19.35
CA PRO A 4 36.95 8.83 17.92
C PRO A 4 35.79 9.74 17.56
N THR A 5 36.09 10.87 16.95
CA THR A 5 35.12 11.74 16.25
C THR A 5 34.73 11.10 14.92
N GLY A 6 34.21 9.91 14.95
CA GLY A 6 33.64 9.29 13.77
C GLY A 6 32.21 9.79 13.59
N LYS A 7 31.97 10.77 12.72
CA LYS A 7 30.64 10.95 12.12
C LYS A 7 30.23 9.62 11.50
N SER A 8 28.99 9.19 11.74
CA SER A 8 28.48 8.00 11.09
C SER A 8 28.55 8.20 9.55
N ASP A 9 28.75 7.14 8.78
CA ASP A 9 28.72 7.20 7.32
C ASP A 9 27.46 7.87 6.78
N PHE A 10 26.42 7.85 7.59
CA PHE A 10 25.12 8.50 7.37
C PHE A 10 25.18 10.03 7.47
N GLU A 11 25.86 10.61 8.48
CA GLU A 11 25.98 12.08 8.63
C GLU A 11 26.85 12.68 7.50
N VAL A 12 27.87 11.94 7.07
CA VAL A 12 28.69 12.35 5.93
C VAL A 12 27.90 12.28 4.63
N TYR A 13 26.99 11.31 4.50
CA TYR A 13 26.15 11.13 3.34
C TYR A 13 25.11 12.27 3.20
N ILE A 14 24.39 12.63 4.26
CA ILE A 14 23.38 13.71 4.23
C ILE A 14 24.04 15.08 3.89
N SER A 15 25.25 15.35 4.39
CA SER A 15 25.92 16.62 4.15
C SER A 15 26.39 16.83 2.71
N ASN A 16 26.54 15.76 1.94
CA ASN A 16 27.02 15.77 0.54
C ASN A 16 25.94 15.40 -0.48
N TYR A 17 24.69 15.26 -0.06
CA TYR A 17 23.61 14.83 -0.94
C TYR A 17 23.11 15.97 -1.82
N ASP A 18 23.20 15.82 -3.12
CA ASP A 18 22.64 16.77 -4.09
C ASP A 18 21.17 16.41 -4.38
N TRP A 19 20.27 17.07 -3.68
CA TRP A 19 18.82 16.89 -3.81
C TRP A 19 18.28 17.20 -5.21
N ASN A 20 19.01 17.95 -6.02
CA ASN A 20 18.58 18.31 -7.37
C ASN A 20 18.78 17.17 -8.40
N GLN A 21 19.64 16.19 -8.10
CA GLN A 21 19.88 15.06 -9.00
C GLN A 21 18.86 13.91 -8.86
N ASN A 22 17.96 14.01 -7.89
CA ASN A 22 17.02 12.93 -7.52
C ASN A 22 15.55 13.27 -7.80
N ALA A 23 15.28 14.16 -8.73
CA ALA A 23 13.92 14.41 -9.16
C ALA A 23 13.28 13.12 -9.73
N LEU A 24 12.09 12.79 -9.26
CA LEU A 24 11.32 11.69 -9.84
C LEU A 24 11.08 11.96 -11.32
N SER A 25 11.22 10.93 -12.14
CA SER A 25 10.89 10.99 -13.56
C SER A 25 9.57 10.25 -13.83
N ALA A 26 8.75 10.80 -14.71
CA ALA A 26 7.53 10.13 -15.16
C ALA A 26 7.81 8.81 -15.92
N THR A 27 9.05 8.56 -16.32
CA THR A 27 9.48 7.35 -17.04
C THR A 27 10.35 6.41 -16.21
N SER A 28 10.65 6.75 -14.95
CA SER A 28 11.43 5.89 -14.05
C SER A 28 10.52 5.07 -13.12
N ARG A 29 11.07 3.99 -12.57
CA ARG A 29 10.42 3.12 -11.58
C ARG A 29 11.11 3.20 -10.24
N ALA A 30 10.35 2.93 -9.18
CA ALA A 30 10.82 2.91 -7.80
C ALA A 30 11.83 1.79 -7.54
N ASP A 31 11.57 0.63 -8.09
CA ASP A 31 12.27 -0.62 -7.82
C ASP A 31 12.38 -1.50 -9.07
N LYS A 32 12.88 -2.72 -8.90
CA LYS A 32 13.00 -3.74 -9.96
C LYS A 32 11.72 -4.56 -10.14
N GLY A 33 10.63 -4.23 -9.42
CA GLY A 33 9.36 -4.94 -9.47
C GLY A 33 8.70 -4.87 -10.86
N GLY A 34 7.81 -5.81 -11.10
CA GLY A 34 6.95 -5.82 -12.28
C GLY A 34 5.83 -4.78 -12.19
N SER A 35 4.93 -4.81 -13.16
CA SER A 35 3.82 -3.88 -13.28
C SER A 35 2.44 -4.56 -13.17
N GLY A 36 2.41 -5.74 -12.57
CA GLY A 36 1.19 -6.50 -12.36
C GLY A 36 0.31 -5.94 -11.24
N VAL A 37 -0.72 -6.68 -10.89
CA VAL A 37 -1.74 -6.27 -9.93
C VAL A 37 -1.36 -6.75 -8.52
N MET A 38 -1.59 -5.91 -7.52
CA MET A 38 -1.48 -6.26 -6.12
C MET A 38 -2.84 -6.71 -5.56
N LEU A 39 -2.84 -7.72 -4.69
CA LEU A 39 -3.96 -8.08 -3.83
C LEU A 39 -3.62 -7.69 -2.39
N GLN A 40 -4.45 -6.88 -1.74
CA GLN A 40 -4.45 -6.76 -0.29
C GLN A 40 -5.14 -8.00 0.28
N ALA A 41 -4.36 -8.94 0.83
CA ALA A 41 -4.84 -10.27 1.21
C ALA A 41 -5.46 -10.32 2.63
N TYR A 42 -6.16 -9.28 3.03
CA TYR A 42 -6.91 -9.20 4.29
C TYR A 42 -7.87 -8.00 4.28
N ASN A 43 -8.76 -7.96 5.27
CA ASN A 43 -9.56 -6.80 5.63
C ASN A 43 -9.44 -6.52 7.13
N TRP A 44 -10.08 -5.46 7.63
CA TRP A 44 -9.98 -5.07 9.04
C TRP A 44 -10.40 -6.17 10.03
N ASN A 45 -11.41 -6.98 9.69
CA ASN A 45 -11.93 -8.03 10.56
C ASN A 45 -11.22 -9.39 10.42
N SER A 46 -10.26 -9.52 9.52
CA SER A 46 -9.56 -10.80 9.29
C SER A 46 -8.90 -11.37 10.55
N CYS A 47 -8.46 -10.51 11.47
CA CYS A 47 -7.90 -10.88 12.76
C CYS A 47 -8.94 -11.48 13.75
N LYS A 48 -10.23 -11.27 13.51
CA LYS A 48 -11.33 -11.72 14.42
C LYS A 48 -11.83 -13.12 14.10
N LEU A 49 -11.26 -13.81 13.12
CA LEU A 49 -11.71 -15.12 12.64
C LEU A 49 -11.05 -16.31 13.39
N GLY A 50 -10.78 -16.15 14.69
CA GLY A 50 -10.34 -17.24 15.54
C GLY A 50 -8.99 -17.86 15.14
N LYS A 51 -8.03 -17.04 14.71
CA LYS A 51 -6.70 -17.47 14.24
C LYS A 51 -6.71 -18.37 13.01
N SER A 52 -7.69 -18.20 12.13
CA SER A 52 -7.84 -19.03 10.92
C SER A 52 -7.52 -18.29 9.62
N TRP A 53 -7.07 -17.04 9.70
CA TRP A 53 -6.88 -16.21 8.52
C TRP A 53 -5.86 -16.79 7.53
N TRP A 54 -4.74 -17.28 8.02
CA TRP A 54 -3.72 -17.91 7.15
C TRP A 54 -4.28 -19.11 6.40
N LYS A 55 -5.17 -19.89 7.03
CA LYS A 55 -5.87 -21.01 6.38
C LYS A 55 -6.85 -20.52 5.31
N THR A 56 -7.51 -19.38 5.56
CA THR A 56 -8.40 -18.75 4.57
C THR A 56 -7.61 -18.29 3.35
N VAL A 57 -6.46 -17.63 3.51
CA VAL A 57 -5.58 -17.25 2.39
C VAL A 57 -5.12 -18.49 1.63
N LYS A 58 -4.65 -19.53 2.35
CA LYS A 58 -4.21 -20.79 1.75
C LYS A 58 -5.33 -21.48 0.95
N SER A 59 -6.55 -21.52 1.46
CA SER A 59 -7.68 -22.18 0.76
C SER A 59 -8.10 -21.46 -0.51
N ASN A 60 -7.81 -20.16 -0.64
CA ASN A 60 -8.06 -19.35 -1.81
C ASN A 60 -6.83 -19.20 -2.74
N SER A 61 -5.74 -19.91 -2.45
CA SER A 61 -4.45 -19.72 -3.15
C SER A 61 -4.52 -19.93 -4.67
N SER A 62 -5.37 -20.83 -5.15
CA SER A 62 -5.58 -21.08 -6.60
C SER A 62 -6.18 -19.88 -7.35
N MET A 63 -6.89 -19.00 -6.63
CA MET A 63 -7.45 -17.76 -7.20
C MET A 63 -6.46 -16.60 -7.12
N ILE A 64 -5.38 -16.74 -6.35
CA ILE A 64 -4.39 -15.70 -6.07
C ILE A 64 -3.11 -15.92 -6.89
N LYS A 65 -2.55 -17.12 -6.79
CA LYS A 65 -1.27 -17.49 -7.41
C LYS A 65 -1.32 -17.31 -8.94
N ASP A 66 -0.26 -16.72 -9.49
CA ASP A 66 -0.08 -16.46 -10.92
C ASP A 66 -1.11 -15.49 -11.55
N LYS A 67 -2.06 -14.96 -10.74
CA LYS A 67 -3.00 -13.92 -11.12
C LYS A 67 -2.52 -12.56 -10.60
N PHE A 68 -2.23 -12.45 -9.31
CA PHE A 68 -1.70 -11.25 -8.68
C PHE A 68 -0.18 -11.33 -8.61
N GLU A 69 0.51 -10.27 -9.01
CA GLU A 69 1.97 -10.22 -8.90
C GLU A 69 2.42 -9.99 -7.46
N TYR A 70 1.68 -9.18 -6.72
CA TYR A 70 1.96 -8.88 -5.31
C TYR A 70 0.80 -9.30 -4.44
N VAL A 71 1.11 -9.93 -3.30
CA VAL A 71 0.09 -10.34 -2.31
C VAL A 71 0.49 -9.75 -0.96
N TRP A 72 -0.17 -8.68 -0.56
CA TRP A 72 0.10 -7.95 0.66
C TRP A 72 -0.63 -8.60 1.83
N PHE A 73 0.14 -9.22 2.72
CA PHE A 73 -0.31 -9.83 3.97
C PHE A 73 -0.40 -8.78 5.09
N PRO A 74 -1.32 -8.93 6.07
CA PRO A 74 -1.37 -8.05 7.24
C PRO A 74 -0.14 -8.20 8.12
N PRO A 75 0.05 -7.33 9.16
CA PRO A 75 1.16 -7.45 10.11
C PRO A 75 1.22 -8.84 10.73
N VAL A 76 2.39 -9.49 10.69
CA VAL A 76 2.53 -10.92 11.01
C VAL A 76 3.03 -11.20 12.42
N SER A 77 3.64 -10.21 13.08
CA SER A 77 4.24 -10.36 14.41
C SER A 77 3.20 -10.28 15.53
N ASP A 78 3.57 -10.79 16.71
CA ASP A 78 2.78 -10.61 17.94
C ASP A 78 2.55 -9.12 18.23
N SER A 79 1.34 -8.80 18.63
CA SER A 79 0.87 -7.44 18.76
C SER A 79 0.01 -7.23 20.01
N GLY A 80 0.00 -6.00 20.52
CA GLY A 80 -0.92 -5.52 21.55
C GLY A 80 -2.34 -5.31 21.07
N SER A 81 -2.57 -5.34 19.75
CA SER A 81 -3.89 -5.28 19.11
C SER A 81 -4.07 -6.45 18.14
N ASP A 82 -5.27 -6.99 18.03
CA ASP A 82 -5.55 -8.16 17.18
C ASP A 82 -5.23 -7.89 15.70
N ASN A 83 -5.39 -6.65 15.23
CA ASN A 83 -5.11 -6.26 13.85
C ASN A 83 -3.62 -6.16 13.50
N GLY A 84 -2.72 -6.28 14.50
CA GLY A 84 -1.27 -6.27 14.28
C GLY A 84 -0.60 -4.90 14.31
N TYR A 85 -1.35 -3.80 14.33
CA TYR A 85 -0.81 -2.43 14.22
C TYR A 85 -0.30 -1.82 15.54
N LEU A 86 -0.17 -2.65 16.60
CA LEU A 86 0.60 -2.32 17.81
C LEU A 86 1.66 -3.41 18.06
N PRO A 87 2.73 -3.49 17.25
CA PRO A 87 3.70 -4.57 17.30
C PRO A 87 4.36 -4.65 18.69
N ARG A 88 4.41 -5.83 19.27
CA ARG A 88 4.90 -6.08 20.62
C ARG A 88 6.15 -6.93 20.63
N GLN A 89 6.07 -8.17 20.14
CA GLN A 89 7.22 -9.07 20.02
C GLN A 89 7.51 -9.34 18.55
N LEU A 90 8.41 -8.56 17.95
CA LEU A 90 8.68 -8.62 16.51
C LEU A 90 9.10 -10.00 16.01
N ASN A 91 9.88 -10.74 16.83
CA ASN A 91 10.40 -12.05 16.46
C ASN A 91 9.41 -13.20 16.69
N ASP A 92 8.23 -12.93 17.24
CA ASP A 92 7.16 -13.92 17.38
C ASP A 92 6.14 -13.74 16.26
N LEU A 93 6.09 -14.68 15.32
CA LEU A 93 5.16 -14.66 14.18
C LEU A 93 3.82 -15.36 14.47
N ASN A 94 3.52 -15.67 15.72
CA ASN A 94 2.19 -16.09 16.14
C ASN A 94 1.35 -14.83 16.44
N SER A 95 0.22 -14.71 15.78
CA SER A 95 -0.63 -13.50 15.86
C SER A 95 -2.11 -13.87 15.96
N ALA A 96 -2.98 -12.87 16.00
CA ALA A 96 -4.42 -13.09 15.93
C ALA A 96 -4.87 -13.69 14.58
N TYR A 97 -4.06 -13.58 13.54
CA TYR A 97 -4.34 -14.17 12.23
C TYR A 97 -4.05 -15.67 12.16
N GLY A 98 -3.20 -16.20 13.02
CA GLY A 98 -2.84 -17.63 13.08
C GLY A 98 -1.44 -17.91 13.60
N SER A 99 -1.03 -19.17 13.53
CA SER A 99 0.32 -19.59 13.92
C SER A 99 1.38 -19.25 12.86
N ALA A 100 2.64 -19.18 13.28
CA ALA A 100 3.78 -19.01 12.38
C ALA A 100 3.84 -20.11 11.29
N SER A 101 3.50 -21.36 11.65
CA SER A 101 3.47 -22.48 10.70
C SER A 101 2.35 -22.33 9.66
N ASP A 102 1.18 -21.86 10.08
CA ASP A 102 0.07 -21.57 9.14
C ASP A 102 0.41 -20.39 8.22
N LEU A 103 1.09 -19.35 8.74
CA LEU A 103 1.60 -18.23 7.96
C LEU A 103 2.54 -18.70 6.85
N ILE A 104 3.58 -19.47 7.19
CA ILE A 104 4.54 -20.01 6.23
C ILE A 104 3.83 -20.88 5.18
N ALA A 105 2.85 -21.68 5.60
CA ALA A 105 2.06 -22.49 4.68
C ALA A 105 1.20 -21.63 3.72
N ALA A 106 0.63 -20.53 4.20
CA ALA A 106 -0.11 -19.58 3.37
C ALA A 106 0.81 -18.89 2.35
N ILE A 107 1.96 -18.37 2.81
CA ILE A 107 2.97 -17.74 1.95
C ILE A 107 3.38 -18.71 0.83
N ASN A 108 3.78 -19.94 1.17
CA ASN A 108 4.21 -20.93 0.20
C ASN A 108 3.10 -21.35 -0.79
N SER A 109 1.84 -21.26 -0.37
CA SER A 109 0.71 -21.63 -1.24
C SER A 109 0.44 -20.61 -2.36
N VAL A 110 0.74 -19.33 -2.12
CA VAL A 110 0.52 -18.24 -3.08
C VAL A 110 1.79 -17.89 -3.87
N LYS A 111 2.96 -18.16 -3.31
CA LYS A 111 4.25 -17.81 -3.92
C LYS A 111 4.52 -18.57 -5.22
N SER A 112 5.04 -17.86 -6.23
CA SER A 112 5.54 -18.42 -7.49
C SER A 112 6.63 -17.52 -8.07
N GLU A 113 7.13 -17.82 -9.27
CA GLU A 113 8.03 -16.90 -10.00
C GLU A 113 7.36 -15.56 -10.31
N TYR A 114 6.03 -15.57 -10.53
CA TYR A 114 5.25 -14.37 -10.79
C TYR A 114 4.72 -13.73 -9.51
N THR A 115 4.19 -14.51 -8.57
CA THR A 115 3.51 -14.01 -7.36
C THR A 115 4.47 -13.85 -6.19
N LYS A 116 4.62 -12.63 -5.70
CA LYS A 116 5.51 -12.22 -4.62
C LYS A 116 4.71 -11.85 -3.36
N PRO A 117 4.86 -12.58 -2.26
CA PRO A 117 4.30 -12.20 -0.96
C PRO A 117 4.97 -10.93 -0.42
N ILE A 118 4.16 -9.99 0.05
CA ILE A 118 4.55 -8.68 0.59
C ILE A 118 4.12 -8.61 2.05
N ALA A 119 5.05 -8.30 2.96
CA ALA A 119 4.76 -8.16 4.38
C ALA A 119 4.33 -6.73 4.73
N ASP A 120 3.37 -6.60 5.64
CA ASP A 120 3.06 -5.32 6.29
C ASP A 120 4.07 -5.05 7.40
N ILE A 121 4.78 -3.92 7.32
CA ILE A 121 5.90 -3.56 8.17
C ILE A 121 5.53 -2.35 9.02
N VAL A 122 5.19 -2.62 10.28
CA VAL A 122 4.85 -1.61 11.28
C VAL A 122 6.09 -1.34 12.13
N ILE A 123 6.79 -0.26 11.84
CA ILE A 123 8.06 0.09 12.49
C ILE A 123 8.13 1.54 12.97
N ASN A 124 7.09 2.34 12.76
CA ASN A 124 7.02 3.67 13.36
C ASN A 124 7.07 3.57 14.88
N HIS A 125 6.37 2.61 15.46
CA HIS A 125 6.14 2.48 16.90
C HIS A 125 6.15 1.01 17.36
N ARG A 126 6.29 0.82 18.68
CA ARG A 126 6.10 -0.46 19.36
C ARG A 126 5.39 -0.28 20.69
N VAL A 127 4.87 -1.38 21.22
CA VAL A 127 4.38 -1.47 22.60
C VAL A 127 5.17 -2.52 23.37
N GLY A 128 5.23 -2.35 24.69
CA GLY A 128 5.88 -3.31 25.58
C GLY A 128 4.98 -4.49 25.96
N THR A 129 5.52 -5.41 26.73
CA THR A 129 4.84 -6.64 27.19
C THR A 129 4.05 -6.40 28.47
N THR A 130 4.62 -5.69 29.43
CA THR A 130 4.01 -5.36 30.72
C THR A 130 3.80 -3.86 30.92
N SER A 131 4.39 -3.05 30.07
CA SER A 131 4.19 -1.60 29.94
C SER A 131 4.36 -1.18 28.49
N TRP A 132 4.16 0.11 28.21
CA TRP A 132 4.26 0.66 26.86
C TRP A 132 5.69 0.78 26.33
N GLY A 133 6.73 0.64 27.18
CA GLY A 133 8.13 0.85 26.78
C GLY A 133 9.06 -0.32 27.05
N ASP A 134 8.66 -1.33 27.79
CA ASP A 134 9.48 -2.49 28.15
C ASP A 134 9.47 -3.54 27.04
N PHE A 135 10.09 -3.21 25.92
CA PHE A 135 10.14 -4.09 24.76
C PHE A 135 10.79 -5.44 25.07
N THR A 136 10.21 -6.51 24.53
CA THR A 136 10.76 -7.84 24.60
C THR A 136 10.77 -8.47 23.21
N ASN A 137 11.69 -9.38 22.98
CA ASN A 137 11.78 -10.19 21.78
C ASN A 137 11.68 -9.38 20.43
N PRO A 138 12.64 -8.49 20.17
CA PRO A 138 13.84 -8.17 20.94
C PRO A 138 13.64 -7.05 21.96
N THR A 139 14.52 -6.97 22.99
CA THR A 139 14.44 -5.96 24.05
C THR A 139 15.01 -4.62 23.63
N TRP A 140 16.00 -4.61 22.77
CA TRP A 140 16.78 -3.43 22.39
C TRP A 140 17.29 -2.58 23.57
N GLY A 141 17.44 -3.20 24.74
CA GLY A 141 17.86 -2.53 25.97
C GLY A 141 16.77 -1.72 26.69
N ASN A 142 15.52 -1.75 26.21
CA ASN A 142 14.41 -1.06 26.88
C ASN A 142 13.84 -1.93 28.01
N VAL A 143 14.03 -1.50 29.23
CA VAL A 143 13.57 -2.18 30.43
C VAL A 143 12.75 -1.23 31.28
N LYS A 144 11.57 -1.67 31.73
CA LYS A 144 10.68 -0.89 32.59
C LYS A 144 11.45 -0.31 33.80
N LYS A 145 11.24 0.97 34.08
CA LYS A 145 11.86 1.73 35.17
C LYS A 145 13.39 1.91 35.05
N VAL A 146 13.98 1.66 33.89
CA VAL A 146 15.38 1.96 33.61
C VAL A 146 15.43 3.15 32.65
N SER A 147 16.10 3.06 31.56
CA SER A 147 16.14 4.09 30.51
C SER A 147 15.68 3.50 29.20
N TYR A 148 15.00 4.30 28.41
CA TYR A 148 14.48 3.89 27.10
C TYR A 148 15.30 4.58 26.01
N TYR A 149 16.34 3.90 25.54
CA TYR A 149 17.30 4.45 24.56
C TYR A 149 16.83 4.37 23.11
N THR A 150 15.82 3.57 22.83
CA THR A 150 15.32 3.32 21.46
C THR A 150 13.96 3.96 21.19
N ILE A 151 13.46 4.73 22.16
CA ILE A 151 12.21 5.51 22.06
C ILE A 151 12.58 6.99 21.88
N CYS A 152 11.89 7.68 20.99
CA CYS A 152 12.08 9.10 20.72
C CYS A 152 11.94 9.93 22.01
N ASN A 153 12.82 10.91 22.21
CA ASN A 153 12.85 11.71 23.45
C ASN A 153 11.66 12.65 23.59
N ASN A 154 10.97 12.95 22.52
CA ASN A 154 9.74 13.77 22.45
C ASN A 154 8.46 12.91 22.34
N ASP A 155 8.54 11.59 22.51
CA ASP A 155 7.37 10.72 22.57
C ASP A 155 6.43 11.16 23.70
N GLU A 156 5.13 11.25 23.47
CA GLU A 156 4.14 11.74 24.42
C GLU A 156 3.99 10.86 25.66
N GLY A 157 4.44 9.61 25.64
CA GLY A 157 4.48 8.73 26.80
C GLY A 157 5.35 9.25 27.94
N PHE A 158 6.30 10.14 27.65
CA PHE A 158 7.17 10.78 28.65
C PHE A 158 6.64 12.13 29.13
N SER A 159 5.76 12.80 28.37
CA SER A 159 5.22 14.13 28.69
C SER A 159 3.92 14.07 29.49
N ASN A 160 3.15 13.00 29.42
CA ASN A 160 1.80 12.89 29.98
C ASN A 160 1.74 11.85 31.10
N SER A 161 2.33 12.11 32.28
CA SER A 161 2.12 11.29 33.52
C SER A 161 1.68 9.84 33.30
N ASN A 162 2.16 9.19 32.24
CA ASN A 162 1.85 7.80 31.96
C ASN A 162 2.49 6.97 33.09
N ALA A 163 1.67 6.33 33.93
CA ALA A 163 2.14 5.60 35.12
C ALA A 163 3.19 4.53 34.77
N ASP A 164 3.14 3.99 33.55
CA ASP A 164 4.09 3.00 33.07
C ASP A 164 5.47 3.60 32.75
N MET A 165 5.52 4.89 32.44
CA MET A 165 6.76 5.61 32.11
C MET A 165 7.27 6.44 33.30
N TYR A 166 6.56 6.45 34.43
CA TYR A 166 6.90 7.27 35.59
C TYR A 166 8.28 6.94 36.16
N GLY A 167 9.10 7.97 36.31
CA GLY A 167 10.47 7.84 36.80
C GLY A 167 11.48 7.35 35.76
N CYS A 168 11.05 7.13 34.52
CA CYS A 168 11.91 6.80 33.38
C CYS A 168 12.16 8.03 32.51
N SER A 169 13.27 8.03 31.79
CA SER A 169 13.58 9.04 30.78
C SER A 169 13.84 8.39 29.43
N ALA A 170 13.23 8.93 28.37
CA ALA A 170 13.68 8.65 27.03
C ALA A 170 15.07 9.24 26.81
N ARG A 171 15.93 8.48 26.13
CA ARG A 171 17.29 8.92 25.77
C ARG A 171 17.57 8.69 24.28
N GLY A 172 16.54 8.45 23.48
CA GLY A 172 16.62 8.45 22.04
C GLY A 172 16.82 9.84 21.48
N GLY A 173 16.99 9.95 20.17
CA GLY A 173 16.92 11.19 19.40
C GLY A 173 15.49 11.74 19.37
N ALA A 174 15.32 12.86 18.71
CA ALA A 174 13.99 13.39 18.40
C ALA A 174 13.32 12.52 17.31
N ASP A 175 12.00 12.44 17.37
CA ASP A 175 11.21 11.87 16.30
C ASP A 175 11.46 12.61 14.97
N THR A 176 11.43 11.88 13.87
CA THR A 176 11.73 12.39 12.52
C THR A 176 10.48 12.57 11.66
N GLY A 177 9.31 12.39 12.23
CA GLY A 177 8.03 12.53 11.56
C GLY A 177 6.88 12.91 12.47
N ALA A 178 5.70 12.41 12.17
CA ALA A 178 4.48 12.68 12.93
C ALA A 178 4.33 11.71 14.11
N SER A 179 4.00 12.22 15.30
CA SER A 179 3.76 11.44 16.51
C SER A 179 2.61 10.43 16.35
N TYR A 180 2.70 9.30 17.06
CA TYR A 180 1.69 8.26 17.10
C TYR A 180 1.34 7.86 18.54
N GLY A 181 0.21 8.34 19.06
CA GLY A 181 -0.16 8.25 20.47
C GLY A 181 -0.51 6.86 21.02
N SER A 182 -0.68 5.86 20.16
CA SER A 182 -1.09 4.51 20.60
C SER A 182 0.06 3.53 20.79
N GLY A 183 1.29 3.93 20.52
CA GLY A 183 2.52 3.16 20.74
C GLY A 183 3.66 4.10 21.10
N ARG A 184 4.87 3.56 21.29
CA ARG A 184 6.06 4.38 21.56
C ARG A 184 6.84 4.55 20.27
N ASP A 185 7.04 5.81 19.84
CA ASP A 185 7.74 6.13 18.61
C ASP A 185 9.20 5.70 18.69
N LEU A 186 9.61 4.91 17.69
CA LEU A 186 10.97 4.36 17.63
C LEU A 186 11.95 5.40 17.11
N ASP A 187 13.08 5.54 17.80
CA ASP A 187 14.18 6.39 17.35
C ASP A 187 14.94 5.74 16.18
N HIS A 188 14.52 6.01 14.96
CA HIS A 188 15.18 5.52 13.76
C HIS A 188 16.59 6.10 13.54
N THR A 189 16.99 7.14 14.25
CA THR A 189 18.38 7.66 14.25
C THR A 189 19.33 6.73 15.02
N ASN A 190 18.78 5.87 15.88
CA ASN A 190 19.53 4.97 16.74
C ASN A 190 19.97 3.71 15.99
N GLY A 191 21.28 3.44 15.99
CA GLY A 191 21.84 2.25 15.34
C GLY A 191 21.31 0.91 15.89
N THR A 192 20.92 0.84 17.18
CA THR A 192 20.28 -0.36 17.76
C THR A 192 18.92 -0.63 17.13
N VAL A 193 18.12 0.43 16.90
CA VAL A 193 16.81 0.33 16.21
C VAL A 193 17.01 -0.11 14.77
N GLN A 194 17.88 0.58 14.02
CA GLN A 194 18.15 0.25 12.61
C GLN A 194 18.64 -1.20 12.44
N ASN A 195 19.61 -1.61 13.22
CA ASN A 195 20.16 -2.98 13.18
C ASN A 195 19.09 -4.00 13.60
N GLY A 196 18.34 -3.71 14.66
CA GLY A 196 17.28 -4.59 15.14
C GLY A 196 16.15 -4.78 14.12
N ILE A 197 15.74 -3.72 13.41
CA ILE A 197 14.76 -3.81 12.33
C ILE A 197 15.31 -4.63 11.16
N VAL A 198 16.54 -4.38 10.73
CA VAL A 198 17.16 -5.15 9.63
C VAL A 198 17.32 -6.64 10.00
N ASP A 199 17.70 -6.94 11.24
CA ASP A 199 17.81 -8.31 11.71
C ASP A 199 16.44 -9.01 11.72
N TRP A 200 15.39 -8.34 12.18
CA TRP A 200 14.03 -8.85 12.11
C TRP A 200 13.57 -9.08 10.67
N LEU A 201 13.76 -8.08 9.78
CA LEU A 201 13.38 -8.21 8.36
C LEU A 201 14.08 -9.39 7.68
N LYS A 202 15.38 -9.61 7.94
CA LYS A 202 16.13 -10.71 7.34
C LYS A 202 15.79 -12.07 7.93
N ASN A 203 15.82 -12.17 9.26
CA ASN A 203 15.80 -13.46 9.95
C ASN A 203 14.38 -13.98 10.22
N TYR A 204 13.35 -13.11 10.12
CA TYR A 204 11.96 -13.50 10.35
C TYR A 204 11.08 -13.24 9.13
N ILE A 205 11.11 -12.06 8.55
CA ILE A 205 10.21 -11.69 7.43
C ILE A 205 10.68 -12.38 6.14
N ILE A 206 11.89 -12.10 5.67
CA ILE A 206 12.43 -12.72 4.44
C ILE A 206 12.58 -14.24 4.63
N ALA A 207 13.07 -14.70 5.77
CA ALA A 207 13.20 -16.12 6.06
C ALA A 207 11.87 -16.88 6.04
N SER A 208 10.73 -16.21 6.27
CA SER A 208 9.39 -16.78 6.13
C SER A 208 8.91 -16.87 4.69
N GLY A 209 9.60 -16.24 3.73
CA GLY A 209 9.30 -16.32 2.31
C GLY A 209 8.77 -15.03 1.68
N PHE A 210 8.66 -13.93 2.42
CA PHE A 210 8.32 -12.62 1.88
C PHE A 210 9.44 -12.07 0.98
N GLU A 211 9.05 -11.29 -0.03
CA GLU A 211 9.98 -10.72 -1.02
C GLU A 211 9.96 -9.18 -1.06
N GLY A 212 9.04 -8.56 -0.33
CA GLY A 212 8.94 -7.11 -0.30
C GLY A 212 8.07 -6.62 0.84
N TYR A 213 7.86 -5.31 0.91
CA TYR A 213 7.29 -4.64 2.05
C TYR A 213 6.19 -3.63 1.67
N ARG A 214 5.16 -3.56 2.50
CA ARG A 214 4.30 -2.39 2.66
C ARG A 214 4.64 -1.78 4.01
N TYR A 215 5.14 -0.58 4.01
CA TYR A 215 5.45 0.16 5.23
C TYR A 215 4.22 0.94 5.71
N ASP A 216 3.85 0.68 6.97
CA ASP A 216 2.75 1.33 7.68
C ASP A 216 3.13 2.73 8.16
N PHE A 217 2.16 3.64 8.18
CA PHE A 217 2.25 4.95 8.80
C PHE A 217 3.58 5.68 8.54
N VAL A 218 4.03 5.71 7.28
CA VAL A 218 5.36 6.23 6.91
C VAL A 218 5.52 7.74 7.05
N LYS A 219 4.47 8.48 7.35
CA LYS A 219 4.58 9.88 7.75
C LYS A 219 5.15 10.07 9.16
N GLY A 220 5.19 9.01 9.97
CA GLY A 220 5.68 9.03 11.34
C GLY A 220 7.20 8.98 11.47
N PHE A 221 7.93 8.73 10.38
CA PHE A 221 9.39 8.75 10.39
C PHE A 221 9.95 9.12 9.02
N SER A 222 11.20 9.61 8.98
CA SER A 222 11.81 10.03 7.72
C SER A 222 11.91 8.89 6.70
N GLY A 223 11.52 9.14 5.44
CA GLY A 223 11.62 8.16 4.34
C GLY A 223 13.03 7.64 4.10
N ASN A 224 14.07 8.35 4.52
CA ASN A 224 15.46 7.89 4.45
C ASN A 224 15.63 6.52 5.10
N TYR A 225 14.93 6.25 6.21
CA TYR A 225 15.04 4.97 6.92
C TYR A 225 14.38 3.83 6.14
N VAL A 226 13.28 4.10 5.42
CA VAL A 226 12.73 3.13 4.46
C VAL A 226 13.78 2.76 3.41
N GLY A 227 14.48 3.76 2.85
CA GLY A 227 15.58 3.54 1.92
C GLY A 227 16.71 2.70 2.51
N ILE A 228 17.12 2.95 3.76
CA ILE A 228 18.11 2.15 4.49
C ILE A 228 17.66 0.68 4.61
N TYR A 229 16.43 0.45 5.05
CA TYR A 229 15.91 -0.90 5.25
C TYR A 229 15.78 -1.65 3.93
N ASN A 230 15.24 -1.05 2.89
CA ASN A 230 15.15 -1.63 1.55
C ASN A 230 16.54 -2.01 1.01
N ASN A 231 17.52 -1.10 1.12
CA ASN A 231 18.87 -1.34 0.62
C ASN A 231 19.60 -2.43 1.41
N ARG A 232 19.45 -2.47 2.75
CA ARG A 232 20.13 -3.46 3.60
C ARG A 232 19.49 -4.86 3.50
N THR A 233 18.29 -4.98 2.99
CA THR A 233 17.54 -6.25 2.87
C THR A 233 17.33 -6.67 1.42
N ASP A 234 17.72 -5.86 0.45
CA ASP A 234 17.54 -6.08 -1.00
C ASP A 234 16.07 -6.38 -1.36
N ALA A 235 15.16 -5.57 -0.81
CA ALA A 235 13.72 -5.73 -1.04
C ALA A 235 13.38 -5.67 -2.53
N ALA A 236 12.66 -6.68 -3.05
CA ALA A 236 12.26 -6.72 -4.44
C ALA A 236 11.13 -5.73 -4.77
N PHE A 237 10.34 -5.37 -3.76
CA PHE A 237 9.23 -4.43 -3.85
C PHE A 237 9.07 -3.66 -2.54
N SER A 238 8.71 -2.37 -2.65
CA SER A 238 8.40 -1.54 -1.48
C SER A 238 7.30 -0.53 -1.81
N VAL A 239 6.33 -0.39 -0.92
CA VAL A 239 5.30 0.64 -0.97
C VAL A 239 5.06 1.22 0.42
N GLY A 240 4.92 2.54 0.54
CA GLY A 240 4.62 3.22 1.79
C GLY A 240 3.21 3.77 1.84
N GLU A 241 2.61 3.69 3.03
CA GLU A 241 1.36 4.35 3.32
C GLU A 241 1.63 5.78 3.81
N TYR A 242 1.78 6.70 2.88
CA TYR A 242 1.82 8.11 3.20
C TYR A 242 0.41 8.71 3.04
N TRP A 243 -0.38 8.65 4.11
CA TRP A 243 -1.69 9.29 4.17
C TRP A 243 -1.53 10.67 4.84
N PRO A 244 -1.60 11.79 4.09
CA PRO A 244 -1.47 13.13 4.67
C PRO A 244 -2.47 13.39 5.80
N THR A 245 -2.09 14.26 6.74
CA THR A 245 -2.91 14.51 7.94
C THR A 245 -4.01 15.52 7.69
N ASP A 246 -3.77 16.49 6.80
CA ASP A 246 -4.74 17.50 6.41
C ASP A 246 -5.89 16.90 5.59
N ASN A 247 -7.05 17.53 5.62
CA ASN A 247 -8.20 17.07 4.85
C ASN A 247 -7.94 17.19 3.35
N PHE A 248 -8.29 16.15 2.60
CA PHE A 248 -8.21 16.18 1.14
C PHE A 248 -9.15 17.25 0.56
N SER A 249 -8.64 18.00 -0.41
CA SER A 249 -9.43 18.94 -1.23
C SER A 249 -9.08 18.78 -2.71
N CYS A 250 -10.06 18.45 -3.52
CA CYS A 250 -9.88 18.34 -4.97
C CYS A 250 -9.60 19.71 -5.64
N GLN A 251 -9.88 20.83 -4.96
CA GLN A 251 -9.53 22.18 -5.43
C GLN A 251 -8.07 22.55 -5.13
N SER A 252 -7.44 21.91 -4.16
CA SER A 252 -6.04 22.15 -3.78
C SER A 252 -5.25 20.84 -3.54
N PRO A 253 -5.23 19.92 -4.51
CA PRO A 253 -4.62 18.59 -4.34
C PRO A 253 -3.08 18.64 -4.31
N SER A 254 -2.49 19.79 -4.63
CA SER A 254 -1.04 19.98 -4.71
C SER A 254 -0.34 19.74 -3.37
N SER A 255 -0.98 20.03 -2.22
CA SER A 255 -0.43 19.75 -0.90
C SER A 255 -0.16 18.26 -0.73
N TRP A 256 -1.16 17.41 -0.95
CA TRP A 256 -1.03 15.96 -0.83
C TRP A 256 -0.06 15.37 -1.87
N SER A 257 -0.16 15.83 -3.12
CA SER A 257 0.73 15.40 -4.20
C SER A 257 2.21 15.72 -3.86
N THR A 258 2.47 16.91 -3.33
CA THR A 258 3.82 17.33 -2.91
C THR A 258 4.32 16.51 -1.74
N GLN A 259 3.53 16.33 -0.69
CA GLN A 259 3.92 15.55 0.48
C GLN A 259 4.29 14.10 0.12
N ILE A 260 3.46 13.43 -0.69
CA ILE A 260 3.70 12.05 -1.14
C ILE A 260 4.96 11.98 -2.01
N ARG A 261 5.10 12.90 -2.98
CA ARG A 261 6.29 12.98 -3.84
C ARG A 261 7.58 13.18 -3.02
N ASP A 262 7.57 14.12 -2.09
CA ASP A 262 8.76 14.46 -1.29
C ASP A 262 9.15 13.29 -0.37
N TRP A 263 8.15 12.57 0.16
CA TRP A 263 8.42 11.32 0.87
C TRP A 263 9.07 10.26 -0.04
N ILE A 264 8.54 10.02 -1.24
CA ILE A 264 9.14 9.07 -2.19
C ILE A 264 10.60 9.48 -2.49
N ILE A 265 10.86 10.76 -2.76
CA ILE A 265 12.21 11.28 -3.00
C ILE A 265 13.13 10.97 -1.82
N SER A 266 12.65 11.15 -0.59
CA SER A 266 13.44 10.91 0.62
C SER A 266 13.84 9.45 0.80
N THR A 267 13.12 8.49 0.19
CA THR A 267 13.49 7.07 0.24
C THR A 267 14.68 6.71 -0.66
N ASN A 268 15.14 7.63 -1.52
CA ASN A 268 16.27 7.41 -2.41
C ASN A 268 17.62 7.67 -1.73
N MET A 269 18.19 6.69 -1.10
CA MET A 269 19.44 6.83 -0.34
C MET A 269 20.72 7.06 -1.18
N ASN A 270 20.72 6.72 -2.47
CA ASN A 270 22.00 6.66 -3.20
C ASN A 270 22.00 7.35 -4.58
N GLY A 271 20.96 8.08 -4.94
CA GLY A 271 20.86 8.69 -6.26
C GLY A 271 20.85 7.70 -7.44
N LYS A 272 20.75 6.39 -7.13
CA LYS A 272 20.87 5.32 -8.14
C LYS A 272 19.51 4.78 -8.58
N ASN A 273 18.38 5.34 -8.12
CA ASN A 273 17.04 4.82 -8.37
C ASN A 273 16.87 3.31 -8.04
N ILE A 274 17.71 2.81 -7.12
CA ILE A 274 17.70 1.42 -6.69
C ILE A 274 17.08 1.40 -5.29
N ASN A 275 16.03 0.62 -5.11
CA ASN A 275 15.34 0.42 -3.83
C ASN A 275 14.57 1.65 -3.29
N HIS A 276 14.13 2.57 -4.17
CA HIS A 276 13.08 3.53 -3.83
C HIS A 276 11.83 2.79 -3.34
N SER A 277 11.03 3.48 -2.54
CA SER A 277 9.68 3.03 -2.25
C SER A 277 8.69 3.65 -3.23
N ARG A 278 7.67 2.89 -3.59
CA ARG A 278 6.42 3.41 -4.16
C ARG A 278 5.57 3.99 -3.03
N ALA A 279 4.52 4.70 -3.37
CA ALA A 279 3.49 5.12 -2.42
C ALA A 279 2.09 4.77 -2.93
N PHE A 280 1.15 4.56 -2.01
CA PHE A 280 -0.26 4.52 -2.35
C PHE A 280 -0.72 5.89 -2.85
N ASP A 281 -1.46 5.89 -3.97
CA ASP A 281 -1.96 7.14 -4.59
C ASP A 281 -3.20 7.65 -3.86
N PHE A 282 -2.99 8.23 -2.67
CA PHE A 282 -4.06 8.84 -1.89
C PHE A 282 -4.66 10.08 -2.57
N VAL A 283 -3.95 10.72 -3.51
CA VAL A 283 -4.51 11.82 -4.30
C VAL A 283 -5.57 11.28 -5.24
N LEU A 284 -5.26 10.23 -6.00
CA LEU A 284 -6.26 9.58 -6.86
C LEU A 284 -7.44 9.04 -6.04
N LYS A 285 -7.18 8.45 -4.86
CA LYS A 285 -8.25 8.00 -3.94
C LYS A 285 -9.20 9.15 -3.60
N GLY A 286 -8.67 10.31 -3.26
CA GLY A 286 -9.46 11.51 -2.97
C GLY A 286 -10.22 12.03 -4.19
N MET A 287 -9.60 11.99 -5.38
CA MET A 287 -10.28 12.36 -6.62
C MET A 287 -11.42 11.38 -6.95
N MET A 288 -11.20 10.07 -6.80
CA MET A 288 -12.24 9.06 -7.03
C MET A 288 -13.42 9.25 -6.06
N ASN A 289 -13.15 9.45 -4.75
CA ASN A 289 -14.22 9.73 -3.78
C ASN A 289 -15.01 11.02 -4.11
N THR A 290 -14.36 11.99 -4.71
CA THR A 290 -15.02 13.24 -5.14
C THR A 290 -15.86 13.02 -6.40
N VAL A 291 -15.34 12.26 -7.36
CA VAL A 291 -16.03 12.00 -8.64
C VAL A 291 -17.23 11.07 -8.45
N PHE A 292 -17.01 9.95 -7.82
CA PHE A 292 -17.99 8.89 -7.69
C PHE A 292 -18.91 9.05 -6.47
N GLY A 293 -18.37 9.59 -5.38
CA GLY A 293 -19.03 9.69 -4.10
C GLY A 293 -18.32 8.86 -3.03
N SER A 294 -18.65 9.15 -1.80
CA SER A 294 -18.15 8.43 -0.63
C SER A 294 -19.23 8.36 0.44
N LYS A 295 -19.08 7.44 1.39
CA LYS A 295 -20.01 7.28 2.52
C LYS A 295 -20.42 8.60 3.20
N ASN A 296 -19.53 9.60 3.21
CA ASN A 296 -19.74 10.89 3.87
C ASN A 296 -19.80 12.07 2.89
N GLY A 297 -19.87 11.83 1.59
CA GLY A 297 -19.86 12.89 0.58
C GLY A 297 -20.55 12.48 -0.70
N THR A 298 -21.40 13.36 -1.24
CA THR A 298 -22.07 13.13 -2.52
C THR A 298 -21.09 13.24 -3.67
N SER A 299 -21.31 12.44 -4.73
CA SER A 299 -20.64 12.59 -6.02
C SER A 299 -20.80 14.02 -6.56
N ASN A 300 -19.72 14.59 -7.10
CA ASN A 300 -19.80 15.82 -7.88
C ASN A 300 -19.85 15.55 -9.39
N GLY A 301 -19.66 14.29 -9.80
CA GLY A 301 -19.69 13.85 -11.19
C GLY A 301 -18.66 14.53 -12.10
N ASN A 302 -17.63 15.17 -11.54
CA ASN A 302 -16.61 15.85 -12.32
C ASN A 302 -15.46 14.92 -12.71
N TYR A 303 -15.66 14.14 -13.73
CA TYR A 303 -14.69 13.15 -14.23
C TYR A 303 -13.35 13.76 -14.72
N ASN A 304 -13.25 15.09 -14.89
CA ASN A 304 -11.97 15.76 -15.17
C ASN A 304 -10.91 15.51 -14.07
N LEU A 305 -11.37 15.30 -12.84
CA LEU A 305 -10.48 15.04 -11.71
C LEU A 305 -9.65 13.75 -11.87
N LEU A 306 -10.19 12.74 -12.57
CA LEU A 306 -9.46 11.52 -12.88
C LEU A 306 -8.26 11.79 -13.80
N ALA A 307 -8.32 12.80 -14.64
CA ALA A 307 -7.23 13.22 -15.54
C ALA A 307 -6.26 14.22 -14.89
N SER A 308 -6.39 14.52 -13.60
CA SER A 308 -5.56 15.51 -12.90
C SER A 308 -4.07 15.13 -12.91
N ASN A 309 -3.20 16.09 -13.21
CA ASN A 309 -1.75 15.92 -13.15
C ASN A 309 -1.21 15.84 -11.70
N TYR A 310 -2.06 16.03 -10.70
CA TYR A 310 -1.69 15.83 -9.29
C TYR A 310 -1.80 14.38 -8.85
N ASN A 311 -2.55 13.54 -9.57
CA ASN A 311 -2.61 12.10 -9.31
C ASN A 311 -1.22 11.48 -9.51
N LEU A 312 -0.78 10.69 -8.55
CA LEU A 312 0.57 10.09 -8.60
C LEU A 312 0.73 9.18 -9.81
N TYR A 313 -0.32 8.38 -10.14
CA TYR A 313 -0.30 7.48 -11.31
C TYR A 313 -0.05 8.22 -12.63
N LYS A 314 -0.36 9.51 -12.68
CA LYS A 314 -0.19 10.34 -13.88
C LYS A 314 1.12 11.10 -13.86
N ALA A 315 1.47 11.68 -12.72
CA ALA A 315 2.71 12.45 -12.57
C ALA A 315 3.95 11.54 -12.52
N TYR A 316 3.87 10.45 -11.77
CA TYR A 316 4.97 9.54 -11.49
C TYR A 316 4.50 8.08 -11.46
N PRO A 317 4.02 7.53 -12.58
CA PRO A 317 3.31 6.25 -12.63
C PRO A 317 4.14 5.07 -12.11
N GLY A 318 5.45 5.07 -12.35
CA GLY A 318 6.37 4.05 -11.85
C GLY A 318 6.56 4.04 -10.33
N TYR A 319 5.97 5.01 -9.61
CA TYR A 319 6.01 5.12 -8.14
C TYR A 319 4.62 4.98 -7.52
N ALA A 320 3.59 4.82 -8.33
CA ALA A 320 2.20 4.78 -7.88
C ALA A 320 1.71 3.36 -7.63
N VAL A 321 1.09 3.14 -6.46
CA VAL A 321 0.19 2.02 -6.20
C VAL A 321 -1.21 2.59 -6.07
N THR A 322 -2.05 2.34 -7.07
CA THR A 322 -3.43 2.83 -7.12
C THR A 322 -4.38 1.88 -6.41
N PHE A 323 -5.40 2.39 -5.74
CA PHE A 323 -6.35 1.55 -5.00
C PHE A 323 -7.74 2.20 -4.94
N VAL A 324 -8.77 1.39 -4.86
CA VAL A 324 -10.16 1.84 -4.67
C VAL A 324 -10.42 2.06 -3.20
N ASP A 325 -10.28 1.02 -2.41
CA ASP A 325 -10.32 1.03 -0.94
C ASP A 325 -9.26 0.08 -0.38
N ASN A 326 -8.94 0.27 0.90
CA ASN A 326 -8.11 -0.63 1.70
C ASN A 326 -8.81 -0.97 3.04
N HIS A 327 -8.12 -1.63 3.95
CA HIS A 327 -8.65 -2.05 5.26
C HIS A 327 -9.07 -0.88 6.16
N ASP A 328 -8.51 0.32 5.95
CA ASP A 328 -8.85 1.53 6.71
C ASP A 328 -9.95 2.34 6.02
N THR A 329 -9.79 2.62 4.74
CA THR A 329 -10.72 3.48 4.00
C THR A 329 -12.04 2.79 3.77
N GLY A 330 -12.02 1.53 3.37
CA GLY A 330 -13.19 0.68 3.15
C GLY A 330 -13.42 -0.33 4.26
N SER A 331 -13.97 -1.50 3.89
CA SER A 331 -14.26 -2.59 4.84
C SER A 331 -15.16 -2.12 5.98
N THR A 332 -14.99 -2.70 7.16
CA THR A 332 -15.78 -2.37 8.36
C THR A 332 -15.31 -1.10 9.07
N GLN A 333 -14.08 -0.66 8.91
CA GLN A 333 -13.62 0.64 9.41
C GLN A 333 -14.30 1.79 8.69
N SER A 334 -14.31 1.74 7.37
CA SER A 334 -15.00 2.68 6.50
C SER A 334 -14.71 4.14 6.83
N LEU A 335 -13.43 4.46 7.05
CA LEU A 335 -13.04 5.82 7.40
C LEU A 335 -13.21 6.79 6.22
N TRP A 336 -13.05 6.27 5.00
CA TRP A 336 -13.13 7.07 3.78
C TRP A 336 -13.52 6.21 2.56
N SER A 337 -14.52 5.34 2.70
CA SER A 337 -14.94 4.40 1.66
C SER A 337 -15.54 5.11 0.46
N LEU A 338 -15.32 4.51 -0.73
CA LEU A 338 -16.06 4.84 -1.92
C LEU A 338 -17.53 4.37 -1.76
N ASP A 339 -18.47 5.00 -2.45
CA ASP A 339 -19.82 4.50 -2.55
C ASP A 339 -19.82 3.15 -3.28
N TYR A 340 -20.57 2.18 -2.75
CA TYR A 340 -20.50 0.80 -3.24
C TYR A 340 -20.99 0.66 -4.70
N GLU A 341 -21.89 1.53 -5.15
CA GLU A 341 -22.43 1.55 -6.53
C GLU A 341 -21.33 1.86 -7.56
N ASP A 342 -20.31 2.63 -7.18
CA ASP A 342 -19.25 3.11 -8.06
C ASP A 342 -17.94 2.29 -7.96
N ILE A 343 -17.87 1.30 -7.08
CA ILE A 343 -16.66 0.45 -6.88
C ILE A 343 -16.25 -0.21 -8.19
N ALA A 344 -17.22 -0.68 -9.00
CA ALA A 344 -16.93 -1.32 -10.28
C ALA A 344 -16.25 -0.35 -11.27
N ALA A 345 -16.78 0.85 -11.43
CA ALA A 345 -16.20 1.88 -12.29
C ALA A 345 -14.80 2.31 -11.83
N ALA A 346 -14.59 2.40 -10.52
CA ALA A 346 -13.28 2.70 -9.95
C ALA A 346 -12.25 1.58 -10.22
N TYR A 347 -12.63 0.30 -10.15
CA TYR A 347 -11.76 -0.81 -10.55
C TYR A 347 -11.49 -0.83 -12.04
N VAL A 348 -12.47 -0.51 -12.88
CA VAL A 348 -12.24 -0.34 -14.33
C VAL A 348 -11.15 0.70 -14.55
N PHE A 349 -11.19 1.82 -13.82
CA PHE A 349 -10.17 2.86 -13.95
C PHE A 349 -8.79 2.33 -13.56
N ILE A 350 -8.60 1.87 -12.31
CA ILE A 350 -7.25 1.52 -11.84
C ILE A 350 -6.65 0.30 -12.54
N LEU A 351 -7.46 -0.70 -12.94
CA LEU A 351 -6.96 -1.92 -13.60
C LEU A 351 -6.57 -1.69 -15.07
N THR A 352 -7.07 -0.64 -15.69
CA THR A 352 -6.73 -0.29 -17.09
C THR A 352 -5.69 0.81 -17.21
N HIS A 353 -5.39 1.56 -16.15
CA HIS A 353 -4.48 2.72 -16.17
C HIS A 353 -3.06 2.37 -15.67
N PRO A 354 -2.07 3.27 -15.89
CA PRO A 354 -0.72 3.15 -15.33
C PRO A 354 -0.69 3.08 -13.81
N GLY A 355 0.48 2.79 -13.26
CA GLY A 355 0.66 2.46 -11.85
C GLY A 355 0.39 0.97 -11.57
N ILE A 356 0.60 0.55 -10.33
CA ILE A 356 0.27 -0.80 -9.85
C ILE A 356 -1.10 -0.75 -9.17
N PRO A 357 -2.16 -1.35 -9.74
CA PRO A 357 -3.46 -1.39 -9.08
C PRO A 357 -3.46 -2.37 -7.92
N CYS A 358 -3.99 -1.95 -6.78
CA CYS A 358 -4.21 -2.79 -5.59
C CYS A 358 -5.70 -3.11 -5.45
N VAL A 359 -6.02 -4.40 -5.42
CA VAL A 359 -7.37 -4.94 -5.23
C VAL A 359 -7.58 -5.30 -3.77
N ALA A 360 -8.66 -4.82 -3.15
CA ALA A 360 -8.99 -5.15 -1.78
C ALA A 360 -9.62 -6.55 -1.67
N TRP A 361 -9.29 -7.30 -0.62
CA TRP A 361 -9.79 -8.67 -0.37
C TRP A 361 -11.30 -8.77 -0.47
N GLN A 362 -12.02 -7.92 0.26
CA GLN A 362 -13.49 -7.96 0.30
C GLN A 362 -14.15 -7.60 -1.03
N HIS A 363 -13.49 -6.83 -1.90
CA HIS A 363 -14.01 -6.50 -3.22
C HIS A 363 -13.76 -7.61 -4.24
N TYR A 364 -12.80 -8.49 -3.97
CA TYR A 364 -12.47 -9.60 -4.88
C TYR A 364 -13.17 -10.89 -4.46
N PHE A 365 -13.10 -11.27 -3.20
CA PHE A 365 -13.67 -12.53 -2.73
C PHE A 365 -15.16 -12.38 -2.40
N THR A 366 -15.94 -13.43 -2.71
CA THR A 366 -17.33 -13.54 -2.27
C THR A 366 -17.40 -13.69 -0.74
N ALA A 367 -18.54 -13.42 -0.13
CA ALA A 367 -18.71 -13.55 1.31
C ALA A 367 -18.37 -14.96 1.84
N SER A 368 -18.68 -16.01 1.06
CA SER A 368 -18.35 -17.40 1.40
C SER A 368 -16.86 -17.72 1.30
N GLN A 369 -16.13 -17.06 0.41
CA GLN A 369 -14.68 -17.24 0.22
C GLN A 369 -13.87 -16.41 1.21
N SER A 370 -14.37 -15.23 1.60
CA SER A 370 -13.66 -14.30 2.46
C SER A 370 -13.64 -14.73 3.93
N GLY A 371 -14.55 -15.59 4.35
CA GLY A 371 -14.72 -15.93 5.76
C GLY A 371 -15.26 -14.78 6.61
N ASP A 372 -15.55 -13.63 6.01
CA ASP A 372 -16.05 -12.43 6.66
C ASP A 372 -17.40 -12.03 6.05
N SER A 373 -18.46 -12.12 6.85
CA SER A 373 -19.82 -11.72 6.46
C SER A 373 -20.10 -10.22 6.70
N GLY A 374 -19.14 -9.47 7.21
CA GLY A 374 -19.32 -8.07 7.63
C GLY A 374 -19.21 -7.03 6.50
N SER A 375 -18.77 -7.42 5.31
CA SER A 375 -18.70 -6.50 4.17
C SER A 375 -20.05 -6.34 3.51
N GLN A 376 -20.52 -5.10 3.39
CA GLN A 376 -21.77 -4.79 2.66
C GLN A 376 -21.62 -4.95 1.14
N TYR A 377 -20.38 -4.96 0.63
CA TYR A 377 -20.06 -5.14 -0.78
C TYR A 377 -18.94 -6.16 -0.93
N SER A 378 -19.11 -7.11 -1.83
CA SER A 378 -18.17 -8.22 -2.03
C SER A 378 -18.00 -8.54 -3.51
N GLY A 379 -17.02 -9.39 -3.82
CA GLY A 379 -16.79 -9.90 -5.16
C GLY A 379 -18.00 -10.61 -5.79
N GLY A 380 -18.97 -11.01 -5.01
CA GLY A 380 -20.21 -11.63 -5.48
C GLY A 380 -21.30 -10.65 -5.95
N ASN A 381 -21.15 -9.35 -5.69
CA ASN A 381 -22.14 -8.35 -6.11
C ASN A 381 -22.14 -8.18 -7.63
N SER A 382 -23.34 -8.04 -8.22
CA SER A 382 -23.52 -7.76 -9.65
C SER A 382 -23.03 -6.34 -10.00
N VAL A 383 -22.37 -6.23 -11.15
CA VAL A 383 -21.86 -4.95 -11.69
C VAL A 383 -22.65 -4.47 -12.92
N ASN A 384 -23.58 -5.30 -13.41
CA ASN A 384 -24.44 -4.96 -14.55
C ASN A 384 -25.74 -5.79 -14.53
N SER A 385 -26.69 -5.42 -15.41
CA SER A 385 -27.98 -6.07 -15.56
C SER A 385 -27.91 -7.53 -16.06
N GLN A 386 -26.76 -7.98 -16.58
CA GLN A 386 -26.52 -9.34 -17.02
C GLN A 386 -26.08 -10.27 -15.89
N GLY A 387 -25.93 -9.74 -14.67
CA GLY A 387 -25.54 -10.51 -13.50
C GLY A 387 -24.03 -10.84 -13.45
N GLU A 388 -23.19 -10.14 -14.18
CA GLU A 388 -21.73 -10.24 -14.02
C GLU A 388 -21.33 -9.78 -12.62
N THR A 389 -20.50 -10.58 -11.95
CA THR A 389 -20.04 -10.25 -10.60
C THR A 389 -18.80 -9.37 -10.62
N LEU A 390 -18.57 -8.59 -9.55
CA LEU A 390 -17.37 -7.79 -9.39
C LEU A 390 -16.10 -8.65 -9.50
N GLN A 391 -16.08 -9.85 -8.91
CA GLN A 391 -14.97 -10.80 -9.03
C GLN A 391 -14.70 -11.15 -10.48
N SER A 392 -15.74 -11.53 -11.25
CA SER A 392 -15.61 -11.88 -12.68
C SER A 392 -15.09 -10.69 -13.49
N MET A 393 -15.60 -9.50 -13.24
CA MET A 393 -15.14 -8.28 -13.91
C MET A 393 -13.66 -7.98 -13.59
N ILE A 394 -13.26 -8.06 -12.33
CA ILE A 394 -11.86 -7.87 -11.92
C ILE A 394 -10.96 -8.91 -12.61
N ASP A 395 -11.37 -10.18 -12.66
CA ASP A 395 -10.64 -11.24 -13.34
C ASP A 395 -10.43 -10.94 -14.83
N LYS A 396 -11.48 -10.51 -15.52
CA LYS A 396 -11.40 -10.09 -16.92
C LYS A 396 -10.44 -8.91 -17.12
N LEU A 397 -10.50 -7.92 -16.24
CA LEU A 397 -9.64 -6.73 -16.34
C LEU A 397 -8.16 -7.05 -16.01
N ILE A 398 -7.89 -7.94 -15.06
CA ILE A 398 -6.52 -8.45 -14.81
C ILE A 398 -6.01 -9.20 -16.03
N TYR A 399 -6.84 -10.06 -16.62
CA TYR A 399 -6.51 -10.78 -17.85
C TYR A 399 -6.23 -9.82 -19.01
N LEU A 400 -7.09 -8.82 -19.21
CA LEU A 400 -6.89 -7.79 -20.22
C LEU A 400 -5.58 -7.04 -20.00
N ARG A 401 -5.32 -6.54 -18.78
CA ARG A 401 -4.10 -5.84 -18.43
C ARG A 401 -2.85 -6.66 -18.78
N LYS A 402 -2.85 -7.94 -18.43
CA LYS A 402 -1.74 -8.85 -18.70
C LYS A 402 -1.53 -9.10 -20.20
N ASN A 403 -2.59 -9.37 -20.96
CA ASN A 403 -2.47 -9.71 -22.38
C ASN A 403 -2.22 -8.48 -23.28
N ALA A 404 -2.82 -7.35 -22.96
CA ALA A 404 -2.51 -6.08 -23.62
C ALA A 404 -1.13 -5.53 -23.23
N GLU A 405 -0.45 -6.15 -22.25
CA GLU A 405 0.78 -5.67 -21.65
C GLU A 405 0.66 -4.18 -21.21
N ILE A 406 -0.43 -3.87 -20.49
CA ILE A 406 -0.56 -2.58 -19.81
C ILE A 406 0.36 -2.60 -18.60
N SER A 407 1.30 -1.67 -18.55
CA SER A 407 2.30 -1.55 -17.49
C SER A 407 2.03 -0.34 -16.58
N ASP A 408 2.82 -0.23 -15.53
CA ASP A 408 2.86 0.95 -14.68
C ASP A 408 3.34 2.21 -15.43
N LEU A 409 4.00 2.08 -16.60
CA LEU A 409 4.47 3.19 -17.44
C LEU A 409 3.72 3.32 -18.77
N SER A 410 2.58 2.64 -18.95
CA SER A 410 1.78 2.75 -20.16
C SER A 410 1.28 4.18 -20.38
N SER A 411 1.23 4.61 -21.62
CA SER A 411 0.75 5.95 -21.98
C SER A 411 -0.77 6.01 -21.99
N VAL A 412 -1.32 7.15 -21.62
CA VAL A 412 -2.77 7.44 -21.62
C VAL A 412 -3.03 8.67 -22.46
N GLU A 413 -3.85 8.53 -23.50
CA GLU A 413 -4.35 9.62 -24.33
C GLU A 413 -5.79 9.96 -23.93
N ILE A 414 -6.00 11.16 -23.41
CA ILE A 414 -7.36 11.61 -23.08
C ILE A 414 -8.09 11.94 -24.38
N MET A 415 -9.11 11.15 -24.70
CA MET A 415 -9.94 11.34 -25.89
C MET A 415 -11.06 12.35 -25.66
N ASN A 416 -11.71 12.30 -24.50
CA ASN A 416 -12.76 13.22 -24.10
C ASN A 416 -12.87 13.24 -22.57
N VAL A 417 -12.89 14.43 -22.01
CA VAL A 417 -13.19 14.64 -20.59
C VAL A 417 -14.17 15.81 -20.52
N ALA A 418 -15.36 15.53 -20.04
CA ALA A 418 -16.39 16.52 -19.74
C ALA A 418 -16.92 16.24 -18.32
N GLY A 419 -17.75 17.13 -17.75
CA GLY A 419 -18.21 16.97 -16.36
C GLY A 419 -18.63 15.55 -15.99
N ASN A 420 -19.44 14.89 -16.82
CA ASN A 420 -19.99 13.55 -16.57
C ASN A 420 -19.40 12.45 -17.48
N LEU A 421 -18.24 12.65 -18.04
CA LEU A 421 -17.61 11.72 -18.97
C LEU A 421 -16.10 11.76 -18.82
N TYR A 422 -15.50 10.59 -18.69
CA TYR A 422 -14.09 10.32 -18.91
C TYR A 422 -13.94 9.28 -20.01
N ARG A 423 -13.23 9.61 -21.08
CA ARG A 423 -12.88 8.66 -22.13
C ARG A 423 -11.39 8.77 -22.46
N ALA A 424 -10.67 7.69 -22.31
CA ALA A 424 -9.25 7.64 -22.55
C ALA A 424 -8.86 6.39 -23.32
N LYS A 425 -7.77 6.52 -24.07
CA LYS A 425 -7.08 5.43 -24.77
C LYS A 425 -5.81 5.10 -23.99
N VAL A 426 -5.70 3.85 -23.55
CA VAL A 426 -4.53 3.33 -22.85
C VAL A 426 -3.73 2.47 -23.80
N LEU A 427 -2.45 2.78 -23.95
CA LEU A 427 -1.54 2.13 -24.87
C LEU A 427 -0.79 1.00 -24.14
N GLY A 428 -1.31 -0.22 -24.23
CA GLY A 428 -0.56 -1.42 -23.89
C GLY A 428 0.44 -1.74 -25.01
N LYS A 429 1.40 -2.59 -24.74
CA LYS A 429 2.41 -2.97 -25.74
C LYS A 429 1.83 -3.86 -26.84
N ASN A 430 0.89 -4.74 -26.49
CA ASN A 430 0.30 -5.71 -27.40
C ASN A 430 -1.08 -5.30 -27.94
N ALA A 431 -1.82 -4.46 -27.22
CA ALA A 431 -3.14 -4.01 -27.63
C ALA A 431 -3.47 -2.64 -27.01
N THR A 432 -4.32 -1.89 -27.66
CA THR A 432 -4.86 -0.63 -27.18
C THR A 432 -6.22 -0.86 -26.53
N VAL A 433 -6.45 -0.18 -25.40
CA VAL A 433 -7.70 -0.26 -24.63
C VAL A 433 -8.34 1.13 -24.57
N ILE A 434 -9.63 1.23 -24.83
CA ILE A 434 -10.40 2.46 -24.61
C ILE A 434 -11.28 2.27 -23.38
N VAL A 435 -11.16 3.19 -22.44
CA VAL A 435 -11.91 3.21 -21.19
C VAL A 435 -12.90 4.37 -21.25
N ASN A 436 -14.15 4.08 -20.92
CA ASN A 436 -15.23 5.06 -20.82
C ASN A 436 -15.86 4.96 -19.44
N LEU A 437 -15.91 6.05 -18.71
CA LEU A 437 -16.56 6.15 -17.39
C LEU A 437 -17.59 7.30 -17.41
N GLY A 438 -18.67 7.13 -16.64
CA GLY A 438 -19.83 8.02 -16.64
C GLY A 438 -20.73 7.74 -17.83
N ARG A 439 -21.12 8.78 -18.58
CA ARG A 439 -21.99 8.59 -19.75
C ARG A 439 -21.35 7.62 -20.75
N VAL A 440 -21.94 6.45 -20.93
CA VAL A 440 -21.44 5.43 -21.85
C VAL A 440 -21.63 5.85 -23.31
N LEU A 441 -20.56 5.82 -24.08
CA LEU A 441 -20.53 6.08 -25.52
C LEU A 441 -20.35 4.76 -26.27
N ALA A 442 -20.81 4.74 -27.53
CA ALA A 442 -20.61 3.58 -28.42
C ALA A 442 -19.11 3.27 -28.63
N ALA A 443 -18.83 2.03 -28.99
CA ALA A 443 -17.49 1.61 -29.38
C ALA A 443 -16.99 2.45 -30.56
N PRO A 444 -15.73 2.91 -30.55
CA PRO A 444 -15.12 3.51 -31.74
C PRO A 444 -14.93 2.45 -32.83
N ALA A 445 -14.78 2.93 -34.08
CA ALA A 445 -14.44 2.04 -35.19
C ALA A 445 -13.11 1.30 -34.91
N GLY A 446 -13.06 -0.01 -35.13
CA GLY A 446 -11.90 -0.85 -34.89
C GLY A 446 -11.73 -1.27 -33.42
N TYR A 447 -12.78 -1.14 -32.61
CA TYR A 447 -12.78 -1.59 -31.20
C TYR A 447 -14.04 -2.38 -30.88
N SER A 448 -13.89 -3.48 -30.19
CA SER A 448 -14.98 -4.31 -29.68
C SER A 448 -15.20 -4.12 -28.18
N LEU A 449 -16.45 -4.21 -27.74
CA LEU A 449 -16.81 -4.16 -26.32
C LEU A 449 -16.21 -5.38 -25.59
N TYR A 450 -15.49 -5.12 -24.50
CA TYR A 450 -14.88 -6.15 -23.66
C TYR A 450 -15.66 -6.38 -22.35
N VAL A 451 -15.97 -5.32 -21.63
CA VAL A 451 -16.79 -5.34 -20.40
C VAL A 451 -17.55 -4.02 -20.27
N SER A 452 -18.75 -4.07 -19.71
CA SER A 452 -19.54 -2.87 -19.43
C SER A 452 -20.41 -3.03 -18.17
N GLY A 453 -20.75 -1.90 -17.58
CA GLY A 453 -21.75 -1.72 -16.55
C GLY A 453 -22.68 -0.58 -16.92
N ASP A 454 -23.41 -0.06 -15.93
CA ASP A 454 -24.39 0.99 -16.15
C ASP A 454 -23.71 2.34 -16.47
N ASP A 455 -22.52 2.58 -15.91
CA ASP A 455 -21.78 3.84 -16.01
C ASP A 455 -20.32 3.65 -16.50
N PHE A 456 -19.98 2.49 -17.04
CA PHE A 456 -18.67 2.24 -17.63
C PHE A 456 -18.72 1.31 -18.84
N ALA A 457 -17.72 1.43 -19.71
CA ALA A 457 -17.43 0.47 -20.78
C ALA A 457 -15.93 0.45 -21.07
N VAL A 458 -15.41 -0.74 -21.35
CA VAL A 458 -14.05 -0.98 -21.80
C VAL A 458 -14.11 -1.61 -23.18
N PHE A 459 -13.35 -1.04 -24.11
CA PHE A 459 -13.26 -1.53 -25.46
C PHE A 459 -11.81 -1.91 -25.76
N VAL A 460 -11.62 -3.00 -26.51
CA VAL A 460 -10.30 -3.47 -26.92
C VAL A 460 -10.20 -3.38 -28.44
N GLU A 461 -9.03 -3.00 -28.92
CA GLU A 461 -8.72 -2.92 -30.34
C GLU A 461 -8.95 -4.28 -31.01
N ASP A 462 -9.67 -4.27 -32.14
CA ASP A 462 -9.90 -5.47 -32.94
C ASP A 462 -8.55 -5.91 -33.53
N ILE A 463 -8.02 -7.04 -33.06
CA ILE A 463 -6.83 -7.64 -33.66
C ILE A 463 -7.25 -8.12 -35.05
N PRO A 464 -6.62 -7.66 -36.14
CA PRO A 464 -6.91 -8.19 -37.46
C PRO A 464 -6.73 -9.71 -37.41
N SER A 465 -7.78 -10.46 -37.72
CA SER A 465 -7.60 -11.89 -37.98
C SER A 465 -6.53 -11.99 -39.09
N GLU A 466 -5.41 -12.62 -38.79
CA GLU A 466 -4.42 -12.94 -39.81
C GLU A 466 -5.16 -13.60 -40.99
N ILE A 467 -5.07 -12.90 -42.15
CA ILE A 467 -5.64 -13.39 -43.42
C ILE A 467 -4.82 -14.58 -43.90
#